data_366849b02bc2c117296b00957c6fa90c
#
_entry.id   366849b02bc2c117296b00957c6fa90c
#
_cell.length_a   1.000
_cell.length_b   1.000
_cell.length_c   1.000
_cell.angle_alpha   90.00
_cell.angle_beta   90.00
_cell.angle_gamma   90.00
#
_symmetry.space_group_name_H-M   'P 1'
#
loop_
_entity.id
_entity.type
_entity.pdbx_description
1 polymer ?
#
loop_
_entity_poly.entity_id
_entity_poly.type
_entity_poly.pdbx_seq_one_letter_code
_entity_poly.pdbx_strand_id
1 'polypeptide(L)'
;MVALKKVAEILKNQLKCEETNLRFWTILTFAAGILACFFTGQTARMIVATSTCIVLLLAVIFHILNRNTKILIVFLVAFLCGFLSAAWKIYTTPDEPTKYGAREAIFDAKVRDIRLTSGDTILTLSAINPPILSLKNGLLKLKYSGNPMEFSVGSTVKIKTSIRTVSYGVFLGDKSYENYARFFGIIARGNIKELEVVDSTSQSFTDNFRKHLQSRIYEATNRSRGAGVIIAILTGNNSFIPQEQLDNIRHSGCAHILAISGLHMSVIVSFVFMIFIHIFSLFPSIALRYNTKKFAAIPAIAVCLIYLQIANVPISAFRSFIMVTLGFLALFLNRARTTMNVLFFTFLSMLVLSPERILSPSFQMSFMAVFGFISAYNSRLVNNVNWHPIKSRTVRYVGGILASSIIATLSTVFFEIYHFKQYAWIGLISNIPVIPLTEFVVLPISFVGMLCNGTALGDLLYCVADFFACIICQITDYTANLHNAYLLAPQMQTWQLGIIIAGLVAVFLARSWVIKIGGMIIAVCGLISYINSPKPVLVYNQNLKNVVFLEGGKYYSVEPIKSDYLHKIWAQNLGVREILPMSDSKVLSCQRARDRIIGCEYKIADNVYSIKYSNKKKPVAVYFNGGRFVERKD
;
A
#
# COMPACT_ATOMS: atom_id res chain seq x y z
N MET A 1 44.27 10.01 23.67
CA MET A 1 44.12 11.24 22.85
C MET A 1 44.35 11.00 21.35
N VAL A 2 45.42 10.31 20.94
CA VAL A 2 45.74 10.00 19.53
C VAL A 2 44.65 9.14 18.87
N ALA A 3 44.14 8.10 19.55
CA ALA A 3 43.09 7.24 19.03
C ALA A 3 41.77 7.99 18.80
N LEU A 4 41.37 8.91 19.69
CA LEU A 4 40.17 9.76 19.51
C LEU A 4 40.31 10.74 18.35
N LYS A 5 41.49 11.32 18.11
CA LYS A 5 41.75 12.17 16.95
C LYS A 5 41.66 11.38 15.66
N LYS A 6 42.21 10.17 15.61
CA LYS A 6 42.16 9.29 14.43
C LYS A 6 40.71 8.85 14.12
N VAL A 7 39.92 8.53 15.14
CA VAL A 7 38.49 8.22 14.98
C VAL A 7 37.70 9.45 14.47
N ALA A 8 37.97 10.64 15.02
CA ALA A 8 37.33 11.87 14.58
C ALA A 8 37.67 12.22 13.12
N GLU A 9 38.91 11.96 12.69
CA GLU A 9 39.35 12.19 11.31
C GLU A 9 38.69 11.19 10.35
N ILE A 10 38.60 9.91 10.71
CA ILE A 10 37.86 8.89 9.96
C ILE A 10 36.38 9.30 9.82
N LEU A 11 35.73 9.70 10.92
CA LEU A 11 34.34 10.16 10.91
C LEU A 11 34.15 11.37 10.00
N LYS A 12 35.06 12.36 10.07
CA LYS A 12 35.01 13.55 9.22
C LYS A 12 35.14 13.20 7.73
N ASN A 13 36.05 12.30 7.39
CA ASN A 13 36.24 11.84 6.00
C ASN A 13 35.03 11.05 5.51
N GLN A 14 34.44 10.21 6.35
CA GLN A 14 33.23 9.45 6.03
C GLN A 14 32.00 10.36 5.84
N LEU A 15 31.86 11.42 6.63
CA LEU A 15 30.79 12.42 6.46
C LEU A 15 30.94 13.23 5.17
N LYS A 16 32.17 13.55 4.75
CA LYS A 16 32.40 14.20 3.45
C LYS A 16 31.93 13.34 2.27
N CYS A 17 31.99 12.01 2.37
CA CYS A 17 31.45 11.12 1.34
C CYS A 17 29.94 11.30 1.12
N GLU A 18 29.20 11.81 2.12
CA GLU A 18 27.75 12.03 2.04
C GLU A 18 27.37 13.37 1.38
N GLU A 19 28.31 14.28 1.13
CA GLU A 19 28.01 15.57 0.49
C GLU A 19 27.31 15.38 -0.87
N THR A 20 27.69 14.34 -1.62
CA THR A 20 27.05 14.00 -2.89
C THR A 20 25.61 13.50 -2.76
N ASN A 21 25.23 13.00 -1.59
CA ASN A 21 23.90 12.49 -1.29
C ASN A 21 23.02 13.50 -0.54
N LEU A 22 23.54 14.70 -0.24
CA LEU A 22 22.86 15.71 0.57
C LEU A 22 21.45 16.03 0.07
N ARG A 23 21.26 16.11 -1.25
CA ARG A 23 19.95 16.34 -1.87
C ARG A 23 18.94 15.22 -1.56
N PHE A 24 19.38 13.97 -1.46
CA PHE A 24 18.49 12.85 -1.14
C PHE A 24 18.09 12.88 0.33
N TRP A 25 19.03 13.17 1.21
CA TRP A 25 18.76 13.38 2.63
C TRP A 25 17.80 14.56 2.86
N THR A 26 17.91 15.62 2.09
CA THR A 26 16.97 16.77 2.12
C THR A 26 15.54 16.34 1.77
N ILE A 27 15.37 15.53 0.71
CA ILE A 27 14.05 15.02 0.32
C ILE A 27 13.47 14.09 1.39
N LEU A 28 14.30 13.24 2.00
CA LEU A 28 13.87 12.39 3.11
C LEU A 28 13.49 13.20 4.36
N THR A 29 14.18 14.30 4.61
CA THR A 29 13.85 15.22 5.70
C THR A 29 12.50 15.91 5.46
N PHE A 30 12.19 16.27 4.22
CA PHE A 30 10.86 16.75 3.82
C PHE A 30 9.78 15.69 4.13
N ALA A 31 10.02 14.43 3.76
CA ALA A 31 9.10 13.32 4.07
C ALA A 31 8.95 13.09 5.58
N ALA A 32 10.03 13.22 6.36
CA ALA A 32 9.99 13.14 7.82
C ALA A 32 9.12 14.25 8.43
N GLY A 33 9.17 15.48 7.87
CA GLY A 33 8.28 16.57 8.27
C GLY A 33 6.80 16.25 8.03
N ILE A 34 6.47 15.64 6.88
CA ILE A 34 5.10 15.17 6.58
C ILE A 34 4.65 14.14 7.63
N LEU A 35 5.47 13.11 7.89
CA LEU A 35 5.13 12.07 8.87
C LEU A 35 4.98 12.66 10.27
N ALA A 36 5.86 13.56 10.69
CA ALA A 36 5.77 14.23 11.98
C ALA A 36 4.42 14.95 12.13
N CYS A 37 3.95 15.64 11.11
CA CYS A 37 2.65 16.32 11.12
C CYS A 37 1.47 15.34 11.27
N PHE A 38 1.49 14.21 10.54
CA PHE A 38 0.41 13.23 10.60
C PHE A 38 0.32 12.51 11.96
N PHE A 39 1.45 12.34 12.65
CA PHE A 39 1.49 11.67 13.96
C PHE A 39 1.33 12.63 15.16
N THR A 40 1.36 13.95 14.95
CA THR A 40 1.10 14.93 16.01
C THR A 40 -0.40 15.15 16.25
N GLY A 41 -0.80 15.34 17.51
CA GLY A 41 -2.18 15.68 17.89
C GLY A 41 -2.60 17.09 17.40
N GLN A 42 -3.89 17.35 17.34
CA GLN A 42 -4.44 18.58 16.74
C GLN A 42 -3.92 19.87 17.41
N THR A 43 -3.90 19.92 18.74
CA THR A 43 -3.38 21.08 19.50
C THR A 43 -1.88 21.27 19.28
N ALA A 44 -1.10 20.18 19.30
CA ALA A 44 0.32 20.22 19.06
C ALA A 44 0.66 20.64 17.62
N ARG A 45 -0.19 20.33 16.62
CA ARG A 45 0.00 20.76 15.23
C ARG A 45 -0.03 22.26 15.07
N MET A 46 -0.98 22.94 15.71
CA MET A 46 -1.06 24.42 15.66
C MET A 46 0.18 25.05 16.32
N ILE A 47 0.58 24.56 17.49
CA ILE A 47 1.77 25.04 18.19
C ILE A 47 3.03 24.80 17.34
N VAL A 48 3.20 23.59 16.78
CA VAL A 48 4.33 23.29 15.92
C VAL A 48 4.30 24.08 14.62
N ALA A 49 3.16 24.30 13.99
CA ALA A 49 3.06 25.11 12.77
C ALA A 49 3.46 26.58 13.03
N THR A 50 2.97 27.17 14.14
CA THR A 50 3.35 28.56 14.48
C THR A 50 4.81 28.69 14.91
N SER A 51 5.31 27.76 15.74
CA SER A 51 6.72 27.72 16.14
C SER A 51 7.62 27.49 14.92
N THR A 52 7.18 26.70 13.96
CA THR A 52 7.83 26.40 12.69
C THR A 52 8.06 27.65 11.86
N CYS A 53 7.05 28.49 11.70
CA CYS A 53 7.18 29.77 10.98
C CYS A 53 8.22 30.70 11.66
N ILE A 54 8.21 30.73 12.98
CA ILE A 54 9.18 31.53 13.76
C ILE A 54 10.59 30.97 13.60
N VAL A 55 10.78 29.66 13.71
CA VAL A 55 12.09 29.01 13.55
C VAL A 55 12.63 29.17 12.14
N LEU A 56 11.77 29.11 11.09
CA LEU A 56 12.16 29.39 9.71
C LEU A 56 12.68 30.82 9.57
N LEU A 57 11.96 31.78 10.11
CA LEU A 57 12.36 33.19 10.07
C LEU A 57 13.71 33.39 10.77
N LEU A 58 13.89 32.83 11.95
CA LEU A 58 15.14 32.89 12.72
C LEU A 58 16.30 32.18 11.99
N ALA A 59 16.02 31.01 11.36
CA ALA A 59 17.02 30.29 10.59
C ALA A 59 17.50 31.07 9.36
N VAL A 60 16.60 31.76 8.66
CA VAL A 60 16.95 32.64 7.54
C VAL A 60 17.81 33.82 8.01
N ILE A 61 17.40 34.46 9.11
CA ILE A 61 18.18 35.58 9.72
C ILE A 61 19.58 35.07 10.14
N PHE A 62 19.65 33.94 10.82
CA PHE A 62 20.92 33.34 11.26
C PHE A 62 21.82 32.93 10.08
N HIS A 63 21.22 32.46 8.98
CA HIS A 63 21.95 32.15 7.76
C HIS A 63 22.60 33.38 7.10
N ILE A 64 21.89 34.52 7.11
CA ILE A 64 22.42 35.78 6.60
C ILE A 64 23.64 36.19 7.44
N LEU A 65 23.60 35.88 8.74
CA LEU A 65 24.67 36.25 9.69
C LEU A 65 25.84 35.26 9.72
N ASN A 66 25.66 33.98 9.40
CA ASN A 66 26.67 32.93 9.58
C ASN A 66 26.68 31.89 8.45
N ARG A 67 27.69 31.94 7.58
CA ARG A 67 27.81 31.09 6.37
C ARG A 67 28.06 29.59 6.64
N ASN A 68 28.48 29.19 7.86
CA ASN A 68 28.86 27.80 8.14
C ASN A 68 27.69 26.83 8.44
N THR A 69 26.43 27.31 8.51
CA THR A 69 25.26 26.55 8.91
C THR A 69 24.34 26.15 7.75
N LYS A 70 24.79 26.30 6.51
CA LYS A 70 23.98 26.10 5.28
C LYS A 70 23.25 24.74 5.26
N ILE A 71 23.94 23.66 5.60
CA ILE A 71 23.41 22.29 5.48
C ILE A 71 22.28 22.08 6.50
N LEU A 72 22.49 22.50 7.75
CA LEU A 72 21.48 22.35 8.82
C LEU A 72 20.21 23.13 8.48
N ILE A 73 20.37 24.34 7.94
CA ILE A 73 19.24 25.18 7.54
C ILE A 73 18.46 24.56 6.39
N VAL A 74 19.13 24.00 5.37
CA VAL A 74 18.47 23.30 4.26
C VAL A 74 17.62 22.14 4.76
N PHE A 75 18.13 21.33 5.70
CA PHE A 75 17.36 20.25 6.31
C PHE A 75 16.19 20.76 7.13
N LEU A 76 16.40 21.79 7.95
CA LEU A 76 15.33 22.40 8.73
C LEU A 76 14.22 22.93 7.82
N VAL A 77 14.57 23.71 6.79
CA VAL A 77 13.61 24.25 5.82
C VAL A 77 12.85 23.13 5.12
N ALA A 78 13.54 22.07 4.68
CA ALA A 78 12.89 20.93 4.04
C ALA A 78 11.89 20.23 4.99
N PHE A 79 12.29 19.99 6.24
CA PHE A 79 11.40 19.40 7.25
C PHE A 79 10.15 20.26 7.46
N LEU A 80 10.33 21.56 7.60
CA LEU A 80 9.25 22.50 7.87
C LEU A 80 8.31 22.64 6.67
N CYS A 81 8.83 22.68 5.44
CA CYS A 81 8.04 22.66 4.22
C CYS A 81 7.19 21.36 4.13
N GLY A 82 7.76 20.22 4.48
CA GLY A 82 7.04 18.96 4.53
C GLY A 82 5.92 18.98 5.58
N PHE A 83 6.23 19.47 6.78
CA PHE A 83 5.26 19.61 7.86
C PHE A 83 4.10 20.53 7.46
N LEU A 84 4.39 21.70 6.89
CA LEU A 84 3.36 22.65 6.44
C LEU A 84 2.51 22.11 5.30
N SER A 85 3.11 21.38 4.35
CA SER A 85 2.37 20.71 3.28
C SER A 85 1.33 19.71 3.82
N ALA A 86 1.71 18.91 4.82
CA ALA A 86 0.80 17.98 5.48
C ALA A 86 -0.25 18.72 6.35
N ALA A 87 0.15 19.78 7.05
CA ALA A 87 -0.75 20.60 7.85
C ALA A 87 -1.82 21.26 6.98
N TRP A 88 -1.44 21.79 5.80
CA TRP A 88 -2.36 22.33 4.81
C TRP A 88 -3.37 21.28 4.33
N LYS A 89 -2.88 20.05 4.04
CA LYS A 89 -3.75 18.95 3.65
C LYS A 89 -4.75 18.59 4.75
N ILE A 90 -4.31 18.54 6.00
CA ILE A 90 -5.19 18.27 7.14
C ILE A 90 -6.24 19.39 7.31
N TYR A 91 -5.83 20.64 7.18
CA TYR A 91 -6.72 21.79 7.26
C TYR A 91 -7.80 21.80 6.16
N THR A 92 -7.42 21.41 4.93
CA THR A 92 -8.34 21.31 3.80
C THR A 92 -9.17 20.02 3.77
N THR A 93 -8.83 19.05 4.61
CA THR A 93 -9.62 17.82 4.73
C THR A 93 -10.84 18.08 5.62
N PRO A 94 -12.03 17.60 5.24
CA PRO A 94 -13.23 17.77 6.05
C PRO A 94 -13.02 17.30 7.49
N ASP A 95 -13.59 18.02 8.44
CA ASP A 95 -13.58 17.64 9.86
C ASP A 95 -14.18 16.25 10.06
N GLU A 96 -13.73 15.58 11.13
CA GLU A 96 -14.32 14.31 11.51
C GLU A 96 -15.83 14.47 11.67
N PRO A 97 -16.64 13.72 10.92
CA PRO A 97 -18.08 13.78 11.11
C PRO A 97 -18.38 13.39 12.56
N THR A 98 -19.29 14.09 13.19
CA THR A 98 -19.77 13.74 14.54
C THR A 98 -20.10 12.26 14.58
N LYS A 99 -19.51 11.53 15.55
CA LYS A 99 -19.67 10.08 15.69
C LYS A 99 -21.16 9.77 15.91
N TYR A 100 -21.78 9.21 14.90
CA TYR A 100 -23.15 8.70 15.01
C TYR A 100 -23.18 7.20 14.70
N GLY A 101 -24.09 6.49 15.38
CA GLY A 101 -24.40 5.09 15.07
C GLY A 101 -25.07 4.97 13.69
N ALA A 102 -25.39 3.75 13.29
CA ALA A 102 -26.08 3.51 12.04
C ALA A 102 -27.38 4.32 11.97
N ARG A 103 -27.51 5.20 10.99
CA ARG A 103 -28.71 6.01 10.72
C ARG A 103 -29.17 5.75 9.30
N GLU A 104 -30.49 5.62 9.15
CA GLU A 104 -31.07 5.58 7.81
C GLU A 104 -31.18 7.00 7.26
N ALA A 105 -30.83 7.16 6.00
CA ALA A 105 -30.92 8.43 5.31
C ALA A 105 -31.27 8.20 3.83
N ILE A 106 -32.06 9.11 3.28
CA ILE A 106 -32.42 9.17 1.86
C ILE A 106 -31.89 10.49 1.33
N PHE A 107 -31.08 10.44 0.27
CA PHE A 107 -30.54 11.63 -0.38
C PHE A 107 -29.99 11.31 -1.77
N ASP A 108 -29.75 12.37 -2.54
CA ASP A 108 -29.14 12.26 -3.86
C ASP A 108 -27.62 12.28 -3.74
N ALA A 109 -26.95 11.43 -4.50
CA ALA A 109 -25.51 11.31 -4.48
C ALA A 109 -24.95 11.11 -5.89
N LYS A 110 -23.77 11.68 -6.15
CA LYS A 110 -23.04 11.48 -7.39
C LYS A 110 -22.06 10.34 -7.26
N VAL A 111 -22.10 9.38 -8.18
CA VAL A 111 -21.17 8.25 -8.21
C VAL A 111 -19.78 8.74 -8.64
N ARG A 112 -18.77 8.52 -7.78
CA ARG A 112 -17.37 8.90 -8.02
C ARG A 112 -16.48 7.74 -8.42
N ASP A 113 -16.74 6.56 -7.86
CA ASP A 113 -15.97 5.35 -8.15
C ASP A 113 -16.86 4.12 -7.91
N ILE A 114 -16.67 3.10 -8.73
CA ILE A 114 -17.39 1.82 -8.64
C ILE A 114 -16.35 0.72 -8.54
N ARG A 115 -16.35 -0.01 -7.43
CA ARG A 115 -15.50 -1.19 -7.25
C ARG A 115 -16.37 -2.39 -7.02
N LEU A 116 -16.29 -3.33 -7.94
CA LEU A 116 -16.91 -4.61 -7.77
C LEU A 116 -16.05 -5.43 -6.79
N THR A 117 -16.69 -6.16 -5.90
CA THR A 117 -16.04 -7.11 -4.98
C THR A 117 -16.82 -8.40 -5.09
N SER A 118 -16.21 -9.56 -4.84
CA SER A 118 -16.87 -10.86 -4.96
C SER A 118 -18.23 -10.88 -4.21
N GLY A 119 -19.32 -10.73 -4.98
CA GLY A 119 -20.70 -10.72 -4.49
C GLY A 119 -21.30 -9.34 -4.14
N ASP A 120 -20.51 -8.25 -4.10
CA ASP A 120 -21.01 -6.92 -3.74
C ASP A 120 -20.31 -5.81 -4.54
N THR A 121 -21.03 -4.72 -4.75
CA THR A 121 -20.49 -3.51 -5.37
C THR A 121 -20.20 -2.46 -4.29
N ILE A 122 -18.99 -1.96 -4.24
CA ILE A 122 -18.63 -0.83 -3.36
C ILE A 122 -18.68 0.44 -4.18
N LEU A 123 -19.61 1.31 -3.84
CA LEU A 123 -19.78 2.61 -4.45
C LEU A 123 -19.09 3.68 -3.60
N THR A 124 -18.28 4.51 -4.26
CA THR A 124 -17.76 5.74 -3.66
C THR A 124 -18.63 6.89 -4.17
N LEU A 125 -19.36 7.52 -3.28
CA LEU A 125 -20.38 8.52 -3.60
C LEU A 125 -20.02 9.86 -2.96
N SER A 126 -20.38 10.96 -3.62
CA SER A 126 -20.42 12.29 -3.00
C SER A 126 -21.87 12.72 -2.85
N ALA A 127 -22.28 13.02 -1.62
CA ALA A 127 -23.64 13.47 -1.35
C ALA A 127 -23.90 14.85 -1.96
N ILE A 128 -25.07 15.06 -2.59
CA ILE A 128 -25.46 16.35 -3.20
C ILE A 128 -26.16 17.20 -2.17
N ASN A 129 -27.23 16.73 -1.56
CA ASN A 129 -27.98 17.42 -0.50
C ASN A 129 -28.22 16.47 0.68
N PRO A 130 -27.18 16.17 1.48
CA PRO A 130 -27.35 15.22 2.55
C PRO A 130 -28.20 15.80 3.70
N PRO A 131 -29.05 14.98 4.33
CA PRO A 131 -29.82 15.39 5.49
C PRO A 131 -28.97 15.64 6.73
N ILE A 132 -27.72 15.22 6.68
CA ILE A 132 -26.72 15.40 7.74
C ILE A 132 -25.60 16.29 7.17
N LEU A 133 -25.47 17.50 7.73
CA LEU A 133 -24.56 18.54 7.22
C LEU A 133 -23.10 18.08 7.14
N SER A 134 -22.68 17.20 8.06
CA SER A 134 -21.32 16.63 8.10
C SER A 134 -20.98 15.71 6.91
N LEU A 135 -21.95 15.33 6.08
CA LEU A 135 -21.75 14.52 4.88
C LEU A 135 -21.49 15.34 3.61
N LYS A 136 -21.65 16.67 3.67
CA LYS A 136 -21.66 17.56 2.50
C LYS A 136 -20.33 17.60 1.73
N ASN A 137 -19.21 17.47 2.41
CA ASN A 137 -17.89 17.70 1.81
C ASN A 137 -16.99 16.44 1.77
N GLY A 138 -17.56 15.24 1.89
CA GLY A 138 -16.79 14.02 1.91
C GLY A 138 -17.32 12.92 1.01
N LEU A 139 -16.53 11.85 0.90
CA LEU A 139 -16.87 10.66 0.16
C LEU A 139 -17.52 9.62 1.07
N LEU A 140 -18.57 9.00 0.56
CA LEU A 140 -19.27 7.90 1.21
C LEU A 140 -18.88 6.59 0.54
N LYS A 141 -18.45 5.60 1.30
CA LYS A 141 -18.12 4.28 0.78
C LYS A 141 -19.23 3.30 1.17
N LEU A 142 -20.15 3.06 0.24
CA LEU A 142 -21.35 2.29 0.49
C LEU A 142 -21.33 0.98 -0.29
N LYS A 143 -21.79 -0.09 0.37
CA LYS A 143 -21.96 -1.41 -0.22
C LYS A 143 -23.33 -1.51 -0.87
N TYR A 144 -23.38 -2.00 -2.10
CA TYR A 144 -24.59 -2.25 -2.88
C TYR A 144 -24.60 -3.69 -3.37
N SER A 145 -25.68 -4.41 -3.13
CA SER A 145 -25.84 -5.83 -3.49
C SER A 145 -26.70 -6.04 -4.75
N GLY A 146 -27.02 -4.98 -5.48
CA GLY A 146 -27.78 -5.04 -6.75
C GLY A 146 -26.89 -5.09 -7.98
N ASN A 147 -27.51 -5.02 -9.15
CA ASN A 147 -26.81 -5.07 -10.44
C ASN A 147 -25.96 -3.80 -10.69
N PRO A 148 -24.64 -3.89 -10.80
CA PRO A 148 -23.78 -2.73 -11.01
C PRO A 148 -23.82 -2.16 -12.44
N MET A 149 -24.53 -2.80 -13.36
CA MET A 149 -24.62 -2.38 -14.77
C MET A 149 -25.61 -1.23 -14.99
N GLU A 150 -26.48 -0.95 -14.00
CA GLU A 150 -27.56 0.04 -14.12
C GLU A 150 -27.11 1.49 -14.08
N PHE A 151 -25.90 1.76 -13.56
CA PHE A 151 -25.38 3.13 -13.42
C PHE A 151 -23.88 3.20 -13.70
N SER A 152 -23.38 4.42 -13.86
CA SER A 152 -21.97 4.68 -14.21
C SER A 152 -21.33 5.71 -13.27
N VAL A 153 -20.00 5.80 -13.33
CA VAL A 153 -19.28 6.90 -12.70
C VAL A 153 -19.77 8.22 -13.30
N GLY A 154 -20.14 9.16 -12.43
CA GLY A 154 -20.73 10.44 -12.85
C GLY A 154 -22.25 10.52 -12.74
N SER A 155 -22.97 9.39 -12.74
CA SER A 155 -24.42 9.33 -12.59
C SER A 155 -24.87 9.91 -11.24
N THR A 156 -26.03 10.55 -11.22
CA THR A 156 -26.71 10.96 -10.01
C THR A 156 -27.72 9.89 -9.62
N VAL A 157 -27.57 9.38 -8.41
CA VAL A 157 -28.43 8.32 -7.88
C VAL A 157 -29.10 8.79 -6.59
N LYS A 158 -30.39 8.47 -6.45
CA LYS A 158 -31.12 8.62 -5.20
C LYS A 158 -30.96 7.34 -4.40
N ILE A 159 -30.46 7.45 -3.19
CA ILE A 159 -30.13 6.28 -2.36
C ILE A 159 -30.86 6.33 -1.03
N LYS A 160 -31.39 5.17 -0.64
CA LYS A 160 -31.80 4.90 0.75
C LYS A 160 -30.75 4.00 1.37
N THR A 161 -30.05 4.51 2.36
CA THR A 161 -28.86 3.87 2.89
C THR A 161 -28.83 3.90 4.41
N SER A 162 -28.23 2.86 5.00
CA SER A 162 -27.85 2.86 6.41
C SER A 162 -26.39 3.24 6.50
N ILE A 163 -26.13 4.48 6.95
CA ILE A 163 -24.78 5.05 7.07
C ILE A 163 -24.32 5.11 8.52
N ARG A 164 -23.03 4.86 8.71
CA ARG A 164 -22.32 5.05 9.98
C ARG A 164 -21.01 5.76 9.70
N THR A 165 -20.52 6.53 10.65
CA THR A 165 -19.18 7.10 10.57
C THR A 165 -18.14 5.98 10.43
N VAL A 166 -17.04 6.28 9.74
CA VAL A 166 -15.88 5.37 9.73
C VAL A 166 -15.46 5.18 11.18
N SER A 167 -15.78 4.04 11.73
CA SER A 167 -15.49 3.71 13.13
C SER A 167 -14.03 3.34 13.32
N TYR A 168 -13.52 3.59 14.54
CA TYR A 168 -12.20 3.13 15.00
C TYR A 168 -11.92 1.67 14.60
N GLY A 169 -10.64 1.37 14.47
CA GLY A 169 -10.15 0.04 14.13
C GLY A 169 -10.87 -1.07 14.89
N VAL A 170 -11.12 -2.15 14.20
CA VAL A 170 -11.78 -3.34 14.75
C VAL A 170 -10.89 -4.02 15.81
N PHE A 171 -9.61 -3.69 15.80
CA PHE A 171 -8.58 -4.16 16.73
C PHE A 171 -7.77 -2.98 17.25
N LEU A 172 -7.22 -3.11 18.44
CA LEU A 172 -6.47 -2.07 19.13
C LEU A 172 -5.24 -1.60 18.31
N GLY A 173 -5.08 -0.28 18.17
CA GLY A 173 -3.95 0.31 17.43
C GLY A 173 -4.09 0.28 15.92
N ASP A 174 -5.18 -0.24 15.37
CA ASP A 174 -5.43 -0.26 13.92
C ASP A 174 -6.04 1.07 13.44
N LYS A 175 -5.34 2.18 13.72
CA LYS A 175 -5.68 3.51 13.20
C LYS A 175 -5.27 3.72 11.75
N SER A 176 -4.55 2.76 11.16
CA SER A 176 -4.04 2.87 9.80
C SER A 176 -5.15 3.10 8.80
N TYR A 177 -6.27 2.39 8.94
CA TYR A 177 -7.41 2.55 8.05
C TYR A 177 -8.21 3.84 8.30
N GLU A 178 -8.40 4.25 9.54
CA GLU A 178 -9.11 5.49 9.90
C GLU A 178 -8.38 6.72 9.36
N ASN A 179 -7.08 6.82 9.60
CA ASN A 179 -6.24 7.87 9.06
C ASN A 179 -6.22 7.83 7.54
N TYR A 180 -6.07 6.65 6.93
CA TYR A 180 -6.17 6.49 5.49
C TYR A 180 -7.52 6.99 4.96
N ALA A 181 -8.64 6.52 5.52
CA ALA A 181 -9.96 6.91 5.08
C ALA A 181 -10.18 8.43 5.18
N ARG A 182 -9.78 9.02 6.31
CA ARG A 182 -9.88 10.47 6.54
C ARG A 182 -9.12 11.27 5.48
N PHE A 183 -7.84 10.96 5.25
CA PHE A 183 -7.01 11.71 4.30
C PHE A 183 -7.43 11.52 2.84
N PHE A 184 -8.08 10.41 2.52
CA PHE A 184 -8.72 10.18 1.23
C PHE A 184 -10.16 10.70 1.17
N GLY A 185 -10.59 11.47 2.17
CA GLY A 185 -11.89 12.13 2.21
C GLY A 185 -13.07 11.19 2.46
N ILE A 186 -12.85 9.95 2.88
CA ILE A 186 -13.92 8.99 3.18
C ILE A 186 -14.43 9.25 4.59
N ILE A 187 -15.65 9.80 4.69
CA ILE A 187 -16.24 10.23 5.97
C ILE A 187 -17.23 9.23 6.56
N ALA A 188 -17.88 8.42 5.72
CA ALA A 188 -18.84 7.44 6.19
C ALA A 188 -18.82 6.14 5.37
N ARG A 189 -19.32 5.08 5.98
CA ARG A 189 -19.55 3.75 5.40
C ARG A 189 -20.96 3.29 5.66
N GLY A 190 -21.46 2.39 4.83
CA GLY A 190 -22.79 1.82 5.04
C GLY A 190 -23.18 0.86 3.94
N ASN A 191 -24.46 0.49 3.97
CA ASN A 191 -25.07 -0.38 2.98
C ASN A 191 -26.23 0.37 2.33
N ILE A 192 -26.32 0.28 1.01
CA ILE A 192 -27.43 0.78 0.23
C ILE A 192 -28.55 -0.26 0.29
N LYS A 193 -29.74 0.17 0.69
CA LYS A 193 -30.94 -0.65 0.71
C LYS A 193 -31.72 -0.55 -0.60
N GLU A 194 -31.83 0.66 -1.11
CA GLU A 194 -32.54 0.98 -2.35
C GLU A 194 -31.71 1.99 -3.12
N LEU A 195 -31.63 1.84 -4.45
CA LEU A 195 -30.93 2.74 -5.33
C LEU A 195 -31.79 2.96 -6.56
N GLU A 196 -32.04 4.24 -6.88
CA GLU A 196 -32.76 4.69 -8.07
C GLU A 196 -31.85 5.64 -8.87
N VAL A 197 -31.74 5.43 -10.16
CA VAL A 197 -30.94 6.29 -11.03
C VAL A 197 -31.77 7.51 -11.43
N VAL A 198 -31.34 8.70 -10.97
CA VAL A 198 -32.05 9.96 -11.24
C VAL A 198 -31.58 10.56 -12.56
N ASP A 199 -30.28 10.53 -12.81
CA ASP A 199 -29.69 11.06 -14.03
C ASP A 199 -28.48 10.21 -14.45
N SER A 200 -28.53 9.70 -15.66
CA SER A 200 -27.41 8.99 -16.29
C SER A 200 -26.62 9.98 -17.13
N THR A 201 -25.74 10.75 -16.49
CA THR A 201 -24.79 11.60 -17.21
C THR A 201 -23.96 10.78 -18.19
N SER A 202 -23.59 11.41 -19.32
CA SER A 202 -22.72 10.80 -20.33
C SER A 202 -21.48 10.20 -19.66
N GLN A 203 -21.35 8.88 -19.77
CA GLN A 203 -20.23 8.15 -19.21
C GLN A 203 -18.93 8.70 -19.79
N SER A 204 -17.90 8.85 -18.99
CA SER A 204 -16.56 9.15 -19.51
C SER A 204 -16.18 8.07 -20.54
N PHE A 205 -15.62 8.47 -21.67
CA PHE A 205 -15.17 7.54 -22.72
C PHE A 205 -14.29 6.41 -22.13
N THR A 206 -13.41 6.76 -21.20
CA THR A 206 -12.52 5.79 -20.52
C THR A 206 -13.28 4.79 -19.66
N ASP A 207 -14.36 5.19 -18.99
CA ASP A 207 -15.17 4.30 -18.15
C ASP A 207 -16.02 3.36 -19.00
N ASN A 208 -16.58 3.85 -20.11
CA ASN A 208 -17.31 3.03 -21.08
C ASN A 208 -16.38 2.01 -21.73
N PHE A 209 -15.21 2.45 -22.18
CA PHE A 209 -14.22 1.57 -22.77
C PHE A 209 -13.79 0.49 -21.77
N ARG A 210 -13.53 0.86 -20.51
CA ARG A 210 -13.16 -0.08 -19.46
C ARG A 210 -14.25 -1.13 -19.21
N LYS A 211 -15.51 -0.71 -19.09
CA LYS A 211 -16.65 -1.64 -18.93
C LYS A 211 -16.78 -2.59 -20.12
N HIS A 212 -16.75 -2.05 -21.33
CA HIS A 212 -16.83 -2.84 -22.56
C HIS A 212 -15.67 -3.85 -22.66
N LEU A 213 -14.45 -3.41 -22.33
CA LEU A 213 -13.27 -4.27 -22.30
C LEU A 213 -13.43 -5.43 -21.30
N GLN A 214 -13.88 -5.13 -20.07
CA GLN A 214 -14.10 -6.13 -19.03
C GLN A 214 -15.18 -7.15 -19.42
N SER A 215 -16.32 -6.69 -19.93
CA SER A 215 -17.39 -7.59 -20.42
C SER A 215 -16.89 -8.47 -21.55
N ARG A 216 -16.19 -7.88 -22.54
CA ARG A 216 -15.70 -8.63 -23.68
C ARG A 216 -14.70 -9.72 -23.32
N ILE A 217 -13.73 -9.40 -22.44
CA ILE A 217 -12.77 -10.40 -21.94
C ILE A 217 -13.53 -11.53 -21.22
N TYR A 218 -14.48 -11.17 -20.36
CA TYR A 218 -15.21 -12.13 -19.53
C TYR A 218 -16.10 -13.06 -20.35
N GLU A 219 -16.68 -12.55 -21.44
CA GLU A 219 -17.47 -13.34 -22.39
C GLU A 219 -16.61 -14.19 -23.31
N ALA A 220 -15.56 -13.62 -23.92
CA ALA A 220 -14.67 -14.33 -24.83
C ALA A 220 -13.97 -15.54 -24.17
N THR A 221 -13.68 -15.44 -22.87
CA THR A 221 -13.01 -16.49 -22.08
C THR A 221 -13.99 -17.43 -21.36
N ASN A 222 -15.28 -17.41 -21.71
CA ASN A 222 -16.32 -18.22 -21.05
C ASN A 222 -16.33 -18.11 -19.52
N ARG A 223 -16.09 -16.91 -19.00
CA ARG A 223 -16.08 -16.60 -17.53
C ARG A 223 -15.07 -17.42 -16.74
N SER A 224 -13.95 -17.75 -17.33
CA SER A 224 -12.90 -18.54 -16.70
C SER A 224 -12.28 -17.86 -15.49
N ARG A 225 -11.50 -18.62 -14.72
CA ARG A 225 -10.73 -18.08 -13.57
C ARG A 225 -9.59 -17.15 -14.03
N GLY A 226 -9.02 -17.40 -15.21
CA GLY A 226 -7.96 -16.58 -15.80
C GLY A 226 -8.46 -15.23 -16.28
N ALA A 227 -9.74 -15.14 -16.74
CA ALA A 227 -10.36 -13.88 -17.13
C ALA A 227 -10.21 -12.80 -16.04
N GLY A 228 -10.45 -13.16 -14.77
CA GLY A 228 -10.30 -12.25 -13.65
C GLY A 228 -8.88 -11.70 -13.53
N VAL A 229 -7.86 -12.51 -13.77
CA VAL A 229 -6.44 -12.10 -13.75
C VAL A 229 -6.15 -11.14 -14.91
N ILE A 230 -6.60 -11.43 -16.13
CA ILE A 230 -6.43 -10.56 -17.29
C ILE A 230 -7.07 -9.20 -17.03
N ILE A 231 -8.33 -9.19 -16.56
CA ILE A 231 -9.06 -7.96 -16.23
C ILE A 231 -8.31 -7.16 -15.18
N ALA A 232 -7.81 -7.83 -14.13
CA ALA A 232 -7.04 -7.18 -13.07
C ALA A 232 -5.76 -6.51 -13.59
N ILE A 233 -5.01 -7.19 -14.46
CA ILE A 233 -3.76 -6.69 -15.04
C ILE A 233 -4.03 -5.50 -15.98
N LEU A 234 -5.07 -5.56 -16.82
CA LEU A 234 -5.37 -4.50 -17.79
C LEU A 234 -6.08 -3.29 -17.17
N THR A 235 -6.99 -3.51 -16.22
CA THR A 235 -7.89 -2.43 -15.73
C THR A 235 -7.74 -2.11 -14.25
N GLY A 236 -6.95 -2.90 -13.50
CA GLY A 236 -6.82 -2.77 -12.04
C GLY A 236 -8.03 -3.28 -11.24
N ASN A 237 -9.00 -3.91 -11.90
CA ASN A 237 -10.23 -4.37 -11.28
C ASN A 237 -10.15 -5.85 -10.87
N ASN A 238 -10.03 -6.13 -9.58
CA ASN A 238 -9.88 -7.48 -9.02
C ASN A 238 -11.24 -8.16 -8.71
N SER A 239 -12.35 -7.52 -9.02
CA SER A 239 -13.68 -8.01 -8.63
C SER A 239 -14.16 -9.25 -9.37
N PHE A 240 -13.56 -9.52 -10.54
CA PHE A 240 -13.83 -10.72 -11.32
C PHE A 240 -13.07 -11.96 -10.80
N ILE A 241 -12.23 -11.80 -9.78
CA ILE A 241 -11.49 -12.90 -9.15
C ILE A 241 -12.29 -13.37 -7.93
N PRO A 242 -12.66 -14.67 -7.82
CA PRO A 242 -13.27 -15.22 -6.63
C PRO A 242 -12.42 -14.98 -5.37
N GLN A 243 -13.08 -14.79 -4.22
CA GLN A 243 -12.38 -14.44 -2.98
C GLN A 243 -11.35 -15.50 -2.56
N GLU A 244 -11.69 -16.78 -2.72
CA GLU A 244 -10.77 -17.88 -2.44
C GLU A 244 -9.50 -17.79 -3.29
N GLN A 245 -9.65 -17.58 -4.61
CA GLN A 245 -8.51 -17.41 -5.51
C GLN A 245 -7.70 -16.17 -5.19
N LEU A 246 -8.36 -15.07 -4.79
CA LEU A 246 -7.68 -13.85 -4.37
C LEU A 246 -6.83 -14.09 -3.10
N ASP A 247 -7.35 -14.86 -2.16
CA ASP A 247 -6.63 -15.25 -0.95
C ASP A 247 -5.47 -16.21 -1.29
N ASN A 248 -5.65 -17.16 -2.20
CA ASN A 248 -4.57 -18.04 -2.68
C ASN A 248 -3.44 -17.26 -3.37
N ILE A 249 -3.77 -16.28 -4.23
CA ILE A 249 -2.76 -15.41 -4.86
C ILE A 249 -2.01 -14.58 -3.80
N ARG A 250 -2.67 -14.17 -2.71
CA ARG A 250 -2.01 -13.49 -1.59
C ARG A 250 -1.10 -14.42 -0.79
N HIS A 251 -1.58 -15.61 -0.46
CA HIS A 251 -0.85 -16.60 0.31
C HIS A 251 0.34 -17.19 -0.46
N SER A 252 0.27 -17.23 -1.80
CA SER A 252 1.39 -17.61 -2.66
C SER A 252 2.47 -16.52 -2.80
N GLY A 253 2.26 -15.31 -2.25
CA GLY A 253 3.18 -14.15 -2.38
C GLY A 253 3.10 -13.45 -3.74
N CYS A 254 2.12 -13.79 -4.59
CA CYS A 254 1.94 -13.25 -5.93
C CYS A 254 0.93 -12.09 -5.99
N ALA A 255 0.46 -11.55 -4.87
CA ALA A 255 -0.53 -10.47 -4.85
C ALA A 255 -0.14 -9.22 -5.67
N HIS A 256 1.14 -8.99 -5.85
CA HIS A 256 1.68 -7.85 -6.60
C HIS A 256 1.38 -7.90 -8.10
N ILE A 257 1.10 -9.08 -8.69
CA ILE A 257 0.74 -9.21 -10.11
C ILE A 257 -0.66 -8.66 -10.41
N LEU A 258 -1.58 -8.67 -9.44
CA LEU A 258 -2.93 -8.14 -9.58
C LEU A 258 -2.98 -6.62 -9.47
N ALA A 259 -1.97 -6.01 -8.85
CA ALA A 259 -1.83 -4.57 -8.83
C ALA A 259 -1.06 -4.11 -10.06
N ILE A 260 -1.62 -3.20 -10.85
CA ILE A 260 -0.88 -2.64 -11.98
C ILE A 260 0.43 -2.05 -11.46
N SER A 261 1.52 -2.72 -11.86
CA SER A 261 2.86 -2.50 -11.32
C SER A 261 3.71 -1.58 -12.20
N GLY A 262 4.86 -1.17 -11.68
CA GLY A 262 5.87 -0.49 -12.47
C GLY A 262 6.41 -1.34 -13.60
N LEU A 263 6.45 -2.66 -13.42
CA LEU A 263 6.91 -3.59 -14.43
C LEU A 263 5.92 -3.66 -15.60
N HIS A 264 4.62 -3.78 -15.33
CA HIS A 264 3.57 -3.73 -16.36
C HIS A 264 3.68 -2.45 -17.22
N MET A 265 3.79 -1.27 -16.57
CA MET A 265 3.97 0.00 -17.28
C MET A 265 5.24 0.00 -18.13
N SER A 266 6.34 -0.54 -17.59
CA SER A 266 7.63 -0.58 -18.30
C SER A 266 7.60 -1.53 -19.50
N VAL A 267 6.94 -2.68 -19.39
CA VAL A 267 6.80 -3.64 -20.50
C VAL A 267 6.00 -3.01 -21.65
N ILE A 268 4.82 -2.42 -21.35
CA ILE A 268 3.98 -1.77 -22.35
C ILE A 268 4.72 -0.60 -23.03
N VAL A 269 5.34 0.27 -22.25
CA VAL A 269 6.09 1.42 -22.77
C VAL A 269 7.26 0.98 -23.63
N SER A 270 8.01 -0.04 -23.20
CA SER A 270 9.15 -0.57 -23.96
C SER A 270 8.70 -1.21 -25.26
N PHE A 271 7.59 -1.93 -25.24
CA PHE A 271 6.99 -2.54 -26.44
C PHE A 271 6.59 -1.46 -27.46
N VAL A 272 5.85 -0.45 -27.04
CA VAL A 272 5.45 0.67 -27.92
C VAL A 272 6.68 1.44 -28.41
N PHE A 273 7.62 1.74 -27.53
CA PHE A 273 8.86 2.43 -27.88
C PHE A 273 9.67 1.68 -28.93
N MET A 274 9.80 0.35 -28.79
CA MET A 274 10.49 -0.48 -29.78
C MET A 274 9.78 -0.49 -31.13
N ILE A 275 8.45 -0.62 -31.16
CA ILE A 275 7.66 -0.57 -32.41
C ILE A 275 7.94 0.74 -33.14
N PHE A 276 7.83 1.88 -32.45
CA PHE A 276 8.02 3.19 -33.08
C PHE A 276 9.47 3.45 -33.48
N ILE A 277 10.46 2.97 -32.73
CA ILE A 277 11.86 3.03 -33.18
C ILE A 277 12.02 2.28 -34.51
N HIS A 278 11.48 1.07 -34.63
CA HIS A 278 11.57 0.29 -35.87
C HIS A 278 10.83 1.00 -37.03
N ILE A 279 9.59 1.46 -36.78
CA ILE A 279 8.83 2.22 -37.80
C ILE A 279 9.62 3.43 -38.29
N PHE A 280 10.11 4.28 -37.39
CA PHE A 280 10.87 5.47 -37.79
C PHE A 280 12.21 5.15 -38.44
N SER A 281 12.82 4.01 -38.12
CA SER A 281 14.07 3.54 -38.74
C SER A 281 13.87 3.05 -40.17
N LEU A 282 12.63 2.66 -40.57
CA LEU A 282 12.32 2.29 -41.94
C LEU A 282 12.30 3.49 -42.90
N PHE A 283 12.23 4.71 -42.40
CA PHE A 283 12.23 5.93 -43.19
C PHE A 283 13.62 6.62 -43.14
N PRO A 284 14.49 6.47 -44.18
CA PRO A 284 15.84 7.05 -44.19
C PRO A 284 15.88 8.56 -43.94
N SER A 285 14.91 9.29 -44.48
CA SER A 285 14.76 10.74 -44.28
C SER A 285 14.56 11.13 -42.82
N ILE A 286 13.92 10.28 -42.04
CA ILE A 286 13.74 10.50 -40.59
C ILE A 286 14.96 9.99 -39.82
N ALA A 287 15.41 8.77 -40.15
CA ALA A 287 16.49 8.09 -39.43
C ALA A 287 17.85 8.82 -39.51
N LEU A 288 18.15 9.44 -40.67
CA LEU A 288 19.39 10.17 -40.90
C LEU A 288 19.35 11.61 -40.39
N ARG A 289 18.16 12.25 -40.39
CA ARG A 289 18.01 13.66 -40.06
C ARG A 289 17.66 13.93 -38.60
N TYR A 290 16.96 12.99 -37.96
CA TYR A 290 16.43 13.18 -36.62
C TYR A 290 16.79 12.02 -35.68
N ASN A 291 16.81 12.32 -34.39
CA ASN A 291 17.00 11.30 -33.37
C ASN A 291 15.72 10.48 -33.18
N THR A 292 15.66 9.31 -33.82
CA THR A 292 14.49 8.39 -33.81
C THR A 292 14.03 8.03 -32.40
N LYS A 293 14.96 7.96 -31.42
CA LYS A 293 14.64 7.66 -30.00
C LYS A 293 13.78 8.76 -29.38
N LYS A 294 14.03 10.03 -29.72
CA LYS A 294 13.21 11.14 -29.21
C LYS A 294 11.80 11.08 -29.79
N PHE A 295 11.68 10.84 -31.09
CA PHE A 295 10.37 10.72 -31.72
C PHE A 295 9.57 9.50 -31.21
N ALA A 296 10.21 8.35 -31.03
CA ALA A 296 9.56 7.15 -30.47
C ALA A 296 9.12 7.31 -29.02
N ALA A 297 9.75 8.19 -28.25
CA ALA A 297 9.37 8.46 -26.87
C ALA A 297 7.99 9.15 -26.75
N ILE A 298 7.58 9.96 -27.74
CA ILE A 298 6.30 10.68 -27.72
C ILE A 298 5.10 9.72 -27.71
N PRO A 299 4.93 8.81 -28.69
CA PRO A 299 3.84 7.85 -28.65
C PRO A 299 3.93 6.89 -27.47
N ALA A 300 5.14 6.55 -27.01
CA ALA A 300 5.31 5.72 -25.82
C ALA A 300 4.77 6.40 -24.54
N ILE A 301 5.01 7.70 -24.35
CA ILE A 301 4.42 8.47 -23.25
C ILE A 301 2.91 8.58 -23.39
N ALA A 302 2.40 8.82 -24.61
CA ALA A 302 0.97 8.94 -24.86
C ALA A 302 0.22 7.63 -24.53
N VAL A 303 0.72 6.48 -24.99
CA VAL A 303 0.14 5.17 -24.66
C VAL A 303 0.22 4.88 -23.17
N CYS A 304 1.34 5.24 -22.52
CA CYS A 304 1.49 5.11 -21.07
C CYS A 304 0.42 5.90 -20.30
N LEU A 305 0.12 7.13 -20.75
CA LEU A 305 -0.91 7.98 -20.18
C LEU A 305 -2.33 7.38 -20.40
N ILE A 306 -2.61 6.90 -21.63
CA ILE A 306 -3.89 6.25 -21.94
C ILE A 306 -4.08 5.01 -21.06
N TYR A 307 -3.06 4.15 -20.98
CA TYR A 307 -3.13 2.97 -20.14
C TYR A 307 -3.32 3.31 -18.66
N LEU A 308 -2.66 4.37 -18.16
CA LEU A 308 -2.85 4.87 -16.79
C LEU A 308 -4.32 5.26 -16.53
N GLN A 309 -5.00 5.87 -17.49
CA GLN A 309 -6.43 6.24 -17.39
C GLN A 309 -7.33 5.01 -17.42
N ILE A 310 -7.06 4.05 -18.31
CA ILE A 310 -7.79 2.77 -18.34
C ILE A 310 -7.62 2.02 -17.00
N ALA A 311 -6.46 2.09 -16.41
CA ALA A 311 -6.12 1.50 -15.11
C ALA A 311 -6.74 2.20 -13.90
N ASN A 312 -7.48 3.29 -14.05
CA ASN A 312 -8.03 4.12 -12.96
C ASN A 312 -6.96 4.74 -12.02
N VAL A 313 -5.82 5.12 -12.58
CA VAL A 313 -4.74 5.88 -11.93
C VAL A 313 -4.29 5.28 -10.57
N PRO A 314 -3.95 3.98 -10.47
CA PRO A 314 -3.42 3.44 -9.23
C PRO A 314 -2.07 4.06 -8.88
N ILE A 315 -1.77 4.19 -7.58
CA ILE A 315 -0.57 4.89 -7.06
C ILE A 315 0.72 4.31 -7.65
N SER A 316 0.82 2.98 -7.78
CA SER A 316 1.98 2.29 -8.35
C SER A 316 2.20 2.61 -9.83
N ALA A 317 1.13 2.61 -10.63
CA ALA A 317 1.19 2.94 -12.04
C ALA A 317 1.47 4.44 -12.25
N PHE A 318 0.86 5.32 -11.46
CA PHE A 318 1.13 6.76 -11.51
C PHE A 318 2.60 7.10 -11.21
N ARG A 319 3.21 6.45 -10.21
CA ARG A 319 4.64 6.56 -9.96
C ARG A 319 5.46 6.18 -11.19
N SER A 320 5.14 5.05 -11.80
CA SER A 320 5.88 4.55 -12.97
C SER A 320 5.71 5.44 -14.18
N PHE A 321 4.52 5.99 -14.39
CA PHE A 321 4.26 7.01 -15.42
C PHE A 321 5.17 8.24 -15.23
N ILE A 322 5.28 8.78 -14.02
CA ILE A 322 6.18 9.91 -13.73
C ILE A 322 7.64 9.51 -14.01
N MET A 323 8.08 8.32 -13.54
CA MET A 323 9.46 7.87 -13.75
C MET A 323 9.80 7.70 -15.24
N VAL A 324 8.90 7.11 -16.02
CA VAL A 324 9.05 6.95 -17.47
C VAL A 324 9.11 8.32 -18.16
N THR A 325 8.17 9.20 -17.82
CA THR A 325 8.10 10.55 -18.40
C THR A 325 9.38 11.35 -18.10
N LEU A 326 9.87 11.33 -16.86
CA LEU A 326 11.14 11.96 -16.48
C LEU A 326 12.33 11.31 -17.19
N GLY A 327 12.30 10.00 -17.36
CA GLY A 327 13.31 9.27 -18.12
C GLY A 327 13.38 9.72 -19.58
N PHE A 328 12.25 9.88 -20.25
CA PHE A 328 12.19 10.39 -21.60
C PHE A 328 12.48 11.90 -21.67
N LEU A 329 12.03 12.68 -20.70
CA LEU A 329 12.38 14.11 -20.62
C LEU A 329 13.91 14.31 -20.53
N ALA A 330 14.60 13.49 -19.75
CA ALA A 330 16.07 13.53 -19.71
C ALA A 330 16.70 13.15 -21.06
N LEU A 331 16.07 12.23 -21.82
CA LEU A 331 16.48 11.91 -23.20
C LEU A 331 16.28 13.11 -24.13
N PHE A 332 15.16 13.84 -24.04
CA PHE A 332 14.91 15.05 -24.83
C PHE A 332 15.93 16.16 -24.52
N LEU A 333 16.27 16.32 -23.25
CA LEU A 333 17.21 17.34 -22.78
C LEU A 333 18.69 16.95 -22.96
N ASN A 334 18.98 15.78 -23.53
CA ASN A 334 20.34 15.21 -23.63
C ASN A 334 21.10 15.19 -22.30
N ARG A 335 20.41 14.95 -21.20
CA ARG A 335 20.99 14.90 -19.86
C ARG A 335 21.26 13.45 -19.43
N ALA A 336 22.41 13.24 -18.78
CA ALA A 336 22.72 11.96 -18.17
C ALA A 336 21.68 11.62 -17.08
N ARG A 337 21.18 10.39 -17.10
CA ARG A 337 20.21 9.88 -16.13
C ARG A 337 20.94 9.14 -15.03
N THR A 338 20.71 9.53 -13.79
CA THR A 338 20.93 8.61 -12.69
C THR A 338 19.58 8.15 -12.18
N THR A 339 19.36 6.84 -12.14
CA THR A 339 18.09 6.23 -11.73
C THR A 339 17.67 6.70 -10.35
N MET A 340 18.64 6.94 -9.46
CA MET A 340 18.40 7.47 -8.13
C MET A 340 17.78 8.88 -8.17
N ASN A 341 18.25 9.77 -9.05
CA ASN A 341 17.67 11.12 -9.19
C ASN A 341 16.22 11.06 -9.65
N VAL A 342 15.93 10.20 -10.64
CA VAL A 342 14.56 10.02 -11.15
C VAL A 342 13.65 9.49 -10.03
N LEU A 343 14.10 8.52 -9.25
CA LEU A 343 13.34 7.99 -8.12
C LEU A 343 13.01 9.08 -7.10
N PHE A 344 14.02 9.80 -6.61
CA PHE A 344 13.82 10.82 -5.58
C PHE A 344 13.03 12.03 -6.06
N PHE A 345 13.20 12.43 -7.33
CA PHE A 345 12.37 13.49 -7.91
C PHE A 345 10.91 13.06 -8.04
N THR A 346 10.66 11.81 -8.46
CA THR A 346 9.31 11.22 -8.49
C THR A 346 8.70 11.17 -7.09
N PHE A 347 9.48 10.72 -6.09
CA PHE A 347 9.07 10.67 -4.70
C PHE A 347 8.66 12.06 -4.18
N LEU A 348 9.50 13.07 -4.40
CA LEU A 348 9.21 14.46 -4.01
C LEU A 348 7.96 14.99 -4.73
N SER A 349 7.87 14.81 -6.05
CA SER A 349 6.73 15.28 -6.85
C SER A 349 5.40 14.69 -6.36
N MET A 350 5.37 13.40 -6.05
CA MET A 350 4.17 12.75 -5.52
C MET A 350 3.78 13.25 -4.13
N LEU A 351 4.75 13.54 -3.26
CA LEU A 351 4.49 14.05 -1.91
C LEU A 351 4.09 15.53 -1.90
N VAL A 352 4.61 16.33 -2.82
CA VAL A 352 4.18 17.73 -2.99
C VAL A 352 2.73 17.79 -3.48
N LEU A 353 2.36 16.92 -4.43
CA LEU A 353 0.99 16.87 -4.97
C LEU A 353 -0.01 16.28 -3.97
N SER A 354 0.41 15.30 -3.17
CA SER A 354 -0.48 14.54 -2.28
C SER A 354 0.33 13.97 -1.10
N PRO A 355 0.56 14.75 -0.03
CA PRO A 355 1.40 14.33 1.10
C PRO A 355 0.85 13.11 1.84
N GLU A 356 -0.48 12.90 1.82
CA GLU A 356 -1.15 11.74 2.43
C GLU A 356 -0.76 10.40 1.80
N ARG A 357 -0.25 10.39 0.59
CA ARG A 357 0.18 9.14 -0.10
C ARG A 357 1.31 8.43 0.65
N ILE A 358 2.10 9.15 1.45
CA ILE A 358 3.16 8.54 2.26
C ILE A 358 2.63 7.48 3.26
N LEU A 359 1.36 7.58 3.64
CA LEU A 359 0.69 6.63 4.53
C LEU A 359 0.12 5.41 3.78
N SER A 360 0.10 5.43 2.45
CA SER A 360 -0.46 4.35 1.64
C SER A 360 0.50 3.16 1.53
N PRO A 361 0.03 1.91 1.76
CA PRO A 361 0.84 0.71 1.55
C PRO A 361 1.45 0.65 0.15
N SER A 362 0.66 0.95 -0.89
CA SER A 362 1.12 0.94 -2.29
C SER A 362 2.24 1.92 -2.55
N PHE A 363 2.23 3.10 -1.91
CA PHE A 363 3.30 4.08 -2.02
C PHE A 363 4.57 3.56 -1.33
N GLN A 364 4.46 3.15 -0.08
CA GLN A 364 5.58 2.71 0.76
C GLN A 364 6.32 1.51 0.14
N MET A 365 5.58 0.44 -0.17
CA MET A 365 6.17 -0.78 -0.74
C MET A 365 6.77 -0.53 -2.12
N SER A 366 6.09 0.25 -2.97
CA SER A 366 6.53 0.52 -4.32
C SER A 366 7.84 1.34 -4.36
N PHE A 367 7.96 2.37 -3.52
CA PHE A 367 9.20 3.17 -3.46
C PHE A 367 10.34 2.40 -2.81
N MET A 368 10.07 1.65 -1.73
CA MET A 368 11.10 0.86 -1.05
C MET A 368 11.63 -0.27 -1.93
N ALA A 369 10.79 -0.96 -2.69
CA ALA A 369 11.23 -1.99 -3.62
C ALA A 369 12.21 -1.41 -4.67
N VAL A 370 11.83 -0.31 -5.35
CA VAL A 370 12.70 0.32 -6.36
C VAL A 370 13.97 0.89 -5.72
N PHE A 371 13.87 1.47 -4.52
CA PHE A 371 15.03 1.98 -3.79
C PHE A 371 16.00 0.85 -3.42
N GLY A 372 15.47 -0.28 -2.95
CA GLY A 372 16.26 -1.48 -2.68
C GLY A 372 16.97 -2.01 -3.94
N PHE A 373 16.26 -2.09 -5.08
CA PHE A 373 16.86 -2.49 -6.35
C PHE A 373 17.99 -1.57 -6.79
N ILE A 374 17.78 -0.26 -6.77
CA ILE A 374 18.79 0.73 -7.18
C ILE A 374 20.00 0.65 -6.24
N SER A 375 19.76 0.54 -4.93
CA SER A 375 20.83 0.42 -3.94
C SER A 375 21.63 -0.87 -4.11
N ALA A 376 20.96 -2.00 -4.27
CA ALA A 376 21.60 -3.30 -4.49
C ALA A 376 22.42 -3.30 -5.79
N TYR A 377 21.86 -2.78 -6.88
CA TYR A 377 22.53 -2.71 -8.18
C TYR A 377 23.75 -1.79 -8.16
N ASN A 378 23.73 -0.71 -7.39
CA ASN A 378 24.87 0.19 -7.21
C ASN A 378 25.88 -0.33 -6.17
N SER A 379 25.56 -1.40 -5.46
CA SER A 379 26.46 -1.98 -4.45
C SER A 379 27.55 -2.86 -5.08
N ARG A 380 28.72 -2.86 -4.47
CA ARG A 380 29.82 -3.78 -4.86
C ARG A 380 29.44 -5.24 -4.66
N LEU A 381 28.53 -5.55 -3.76
CA LEU A 381 28.05 -6.91 -3.48
C LEU A 381 27.42 -7.57 -4.71
N VAL A 382 26.60 -6.83 -5.45
CA VAL A 382 25.94 -7.33 -6.66
C VAL A 382 26.86 -7.22 -7.87
N ASN A 383 27.61 -6.12 -8.00
CA ASN A 383 28.52 -5.89 -9.14
C ASN A 383 29.73 -6.85 -9.15
N ASN A 384 30.16 -7.34 -7.98
CA ASN A 384 31.27 -8.28 -7.87
C ASN A 384 30.83 -9.74 -7.99
N VAL A 385 29.53 -10.04 -8.09
CA VAL A 385 29.06 -11.40 -8.40
C VAL A 385 29.47 -11.72 -9.83
N ASN A 386 30.46 -12.57 -9.96
CA ASN A 386 30.95 -13.01 -11.27
C ASN A 386 30.00 -14.08 -11.83
N TRP A 387 29.05 -13.68 -12.67
CA TRP A 387 28.12 -14.56 -13.36
C TRP A 387 28.75 -15.28 -14.56
N HIS A 388 29.99 -14.97 -14.92
CA HIS A 388 30.69 -15.56 -16.05
C HIS A 388 30.93 -17.08 -15.96
N PRO A 389 31.17 -17.70 -14.77
CA PRO A 389 31.33 -19.14 -14.68
C PRO A 389 30.04 -19.89 -15.03
N ILE A 390 28.85 -19.26 -14.91
CA ILE A 390 27.58 -19.91 -15.21
C ILE A 390 27.33 -19.85 -16.72
N LYS A 391 27.66 -20.92 -17.44
CA LYS A 391 27.49 -21.04 -18.91
C LYS A 391 25.99 -21.07 -19.31
N SER A 392 25.11 -21.63 -18.48
CA SER A 392 23.69 -21.77 -18.80
C SER A 392 22.95 -20.43 -18.70
N ARG A 393 22.34 -20.01 -19.81
CA ARG A 393 21.47 -18.82 -19.87
C ARG A 393 20.27 -18.95 -18.94
N THR A 394 19.68 -20.16 -18.87
CA THR A 394 18.54 -20.46 -18.02
C THR A 394 18.86 -20.27 -16.54
N VAL A 395 20.01 -20.79 -16.08
CA VAL A 395 20.43 -20.67 -14.67
C VAL A 395 20.68 -19.21 -14.31
N ARG A 396 21.28 -18.41 -15.20
CA ARG A 396 21.45 -16.96 -14.98
C ARG A 396 20.12 -16.23 -14.90
N TYR A 397 19.16 -16.59 -15.75
CA TYR A 397 17.83 -15.99 -15.77
C TYR A 397 17.06 -16.29 -14.47
N VAL A 398 16.99 -17.57 -14.07
CA VAL A 398 16.35 -17.99 -12.81
C VAL A 398 17.06 -17.37 -11.60
N GLY A 399 18.39 -17.34 -11.60
CA GLY A 399 19.18 -16.68 -10.56
C GLY A 399 18.90 -15.19 -10.46
N GLY A 400 18.69 -14.51 -11.59
CA GLY A 400 18.29 -13.11 -11.66
C GLY A 400 16.90 -12.86 -11.06
N ILE A 401 15.91 -13.71 -11.36
CA ILE A 401 14.56 -13.63 -10.77
C ILE A 401 14.63 -13.86 -9.26
N LEU A 402 15.35 -14.88 -8.80
CA LEU A 402 15.53 -15.16 -7.38
C LEU A 402 16.20 -13.99 -6.65
N ALA A 403 17.29 -13.46 -7.20
CA ALA A 403 17.98 -12.31 -6.61
C ALA A 403 17.07 -11.08 -6.55
N SER A 404 16.31 -10.81 -7.61
CA SER A 404 15.35 -9.70 -7.61
C SER A 404 14.22 -9.92 -6.60
N SER A 405 13.68 -11.12 -6.50
CA SER A 405 12.66 -11.47 -5.51
C SER A 405 13.17 -11.29 -4.07
N ILE A 406 14.41 -11.72 -3.78
CA ILE A 406 15.05 -11.53 -2.48
C ILE A 406 15.21 -10.03 -2.15
N ILE A 407 15.74 -9.24 -3.09
CA ILE A 407 15.94 -7.79 -2.89
C ILE A 407 14.59 -7.10 -2.64
N ALA A 408 13.57 -7.40 -3.46
CA ALA A 408 12.23 -6.85 -3.29
C ALA A 408 11.66 -7.21 -1.91
N THR A 409 11.72 -8.49 -1.54
CA THR A 409 11.24 -8.99 -0.26
C THR A 409 11.93 -8.31 0.92
N LEU A 410 13.26 -8.30 0.96
CA LEU A 410 14.02 -7.65 2.04
C LEU A 410 13.72 -6.16 2.15
N SER A 411 13.35 -5.51 1.06
CA SER A 411 12.99 -4.08 1.04
C SER A 411 11.55 -3.83 1.52
N THR A 412 10.61 -4.78 1.33
CA THR A 412 9.17 -4.56 1.54
C THR A 412 8.57 -5.35 2.70
N VAL A 413 9.23 -6.39 3.19
CA VAL A 413 8.70 -7.33 4.20
C VAL A 413 8.13 -6.67 5.44
N PHE A 414 8.78 -5.61 5.95
CA PHE A 414 8.31 -4.93 7.15
C PHE A 414 7.03 -4.13 6.92
N PHE A 415 6.85 -3.61 5.70
CA PHE A 415 5.57 -3.00 5.31
C PHE A 415 4.49 -4.06 5.11
N GLU A 416 4.82 -5.22 4.56
CA GLU A 416 3.87 -6.34 4.42
C GLU A 416 3.38 -6.80 5.80
N ILE A 417 4.29 -7.04 6.74
CA ILE A 417 3.96 -7.39 8.12
C ILE A 417 3.12 -6.30 8.78
N TYR A 418 3.47 -5.03 8.62
CA TYR A 418 2.76 -3.93 9.26
C TYR A 418 1.33 -3.77 8.72
N HIS A 419 1.13 -3.82 7.39
CA HIS A 419 -0.17 -3.55 6.76
C HIS A 419 -1.05 -4.79 6.65
N PHE A 420 -0.47 -5.95 6.33
CA PHE A 420 -1.23 -7.17 6.03
C PHE A 420 -1.15 -8.23 7.12
N LYS A 421 -0.29 -8.07 8.14
CA LYS A 421 -0.12 -9.00 9.26
C LYS A 421 0.29 -10.41 8.82
N GLN A 422 0.86 -10.53 7.63
CA GLN A 422 1.32 -11.80 7.06
C GLN A 422 2.52 -11.57 6.16
N TYR A 423 3.28 -12.63 5.96
CA TYR A 423 4.39 -12.68 5.03
C TYR A 423 4.42 -14.03 4.31
N ALA A 424 4.31 -14.02 2.98
CA ALA A 424 4.33 -15.22 2.15
C ALA A 424 5.74 -15.48 1.62
N TRP A 425 6.55 -16.25 2.36
CA TRP A 425 7.92 -16.57 1.96
C TRP A 425 7.98 -17.45 0.71
N ILE A 426 6.93 -18.25 0.46
CA ILE A 426 6.82 -19.09 -0.74
C ILE A 426 6.85 -18.27 -2.03
N GLY A 427 6.58 -16.97 -1.94
CA GLY A 427 6.68 -16.02 -3.05
C GLY A 427 8.06 -16.00 -3.72
N LEU A 428 9.13 -16.34 -3.00
CA LEU A 428 10.46 -16.49 -3.60
C LEU A 428 10.49 -17.59 -4.68
N ILE A 429 9.71 -18.64 -4.51
CA ILE A 429 9.63 -19.79 -5.43
C ILE A 429 8.53 -19.55 -6.47
N SER A 430 7.33 -19.17 -6.05
CA SER A 430 6.19 -18.97 -6.96
C SER A 430 6.41 -17.86 -7.98
N ASN A 431 7.22 -16.84 -7.65
CA ASN A 431 7.58 -15.77 -8.57
C ASN A 431 8.43 -16.24 -9.77
N ILE A 432 9.14 -17.37 -9.67
CA ILE A 432 9.98 -17.88 -10.75
C ILE A 432 9.16 -18.18 -12.02
N PRO A 433 8.06 -18.95 -11.97
CA PRO A 433 7.20 -19.15 -13.13
C PRO A 433 6.17 -18.03 -13.32
N VAL A 434 5.63 -17.43 -12.25
CA VAL A 434 4.51 -16.51 -12.34
C VAL A 434 4.91 -15.17 -12.96
N ILE A 435 6.05 -14.58 -12.60
CA ILE A 435 6.49 -13.29 -13.17
C ILE A 435 6.72 -13.42 -14.69
N PRO A 436 7.49 -14.38 -15.22
CA PRO A 436 7.66 -14.53 -16.66
C PRO A 436 6.36 -14.75 -17.42
N LEU A 437 5.48 -15.61 -16.90
CA LEU A 437 4.17 -15.85 -17.53
C LEU A 437 3.32 -14.59 -17.56
N THR A 438 3.29 -13.84 -16.47
CA THR A 438 2.50 -12.60 -16.39
C THR A 438 3.06 -11.52 -17.31
N GLU A 439 4.37 -11.23 -17.21
CA GLU A 439 4.96 -10.03 -17.83
C GLU A 439 5.31 -10.23 -19.31
N PHE A 440 5.71 -11.44 -19.72
CA PHE A 440 6.14 -11.68 -21.10
C PHE A 440 5.13 -12.45 -21.95
N VAL A 441 4.09 -13.02 -21.34
CA VAL A 441 3.06 -13.77 -22.08
C VAL A 441 1.68 -13.13 -21.90
N VAL A 442 1.12 -13.19 -20.69
CA VAL A 442 -0.26 -12.76 -20.44
C VAL A 442 -0.44 -11.27 -20.74
N LEU A 443 0.42 -10.41 -20.18
CA LEU A 443 0.29 -8.96 -20.36
C LEU A 443 0.46 -8.50 -21.82
N PRO A 444 1.51 -8.89 -22.57
CA PRO A 444 1.65 -8.48 -23.97
C PRO A 444 0.50 -8.97 -24.86
N ILE A 445 0.10 -10.24 -24.73
CA ILE A 445 -0.99 -10.82 -25.53
C ILE A 445 -2.31 -10.10 -25.21
N SER A 446 -2.62 -9.91 -23.92
CA SER A 446 -3.83 -9.21 -23.49
C SER A 446 -3.82 -7.73 -23.92
N PHE A 447 -2.66 -7.08 -23.92
CA PHE A 447 -2.53 -5.69 -24.36
C PHE A 447 -2.78 -5.57 -25.88
N VAL A 448 -2.24 -6.49 -26.69
CA VAL A 448 -2.55 -6.53 -28.13
C VAL A 448 -4.03 -6.86 -28.34
N GLY A 449 -4.60 -7.80 -27.58
CA GLY A 449 -6.04 -8.09 -27.57
C GLY A 449 -6.89 -6.86 -27.26
N MET A 450 -6.46 -6.02 -26.31
CA MET A 450 -7.11 -4.74 -25.99
C MET A 450 -7.08 -3.75 -27.18
N LEU A 451 -5.99 -3.70 -27.94
CA LEU A 451 -5.91 -2.87 -29.14
C LEU A 451 -6.83 -3.39 -30.25
N CYS A 452 -7.06 -4.69 -30.31
CA CYS A 452 -7.98 -5.37 -31.25
C CYS A 452 -9.37 -5.63 -30.64
N ASN A 453 -9.73 -4.93 -29.55
CA ASN A 453 -10.96 -5.20 -28.82
C ASN A 453 -12.21 -5.05 -29.70
N GLY A 454 -13.13 -6.00 -29.58
CA GLY A 454 -14.35 -6.07 -30.41
C GLY A 454 -14.18 -6.81 -31.73
N THR A 455 -13.00 -7.34 -32.05
CA THR A 455 -12.75 -8.17 -33.25
C THR A 455 -12.55 -9.65 -32.85
N ALA A 456 -12.74 -10.57 -33.80
CA ALA A 456 -12.45 -12.00 -33.58
C ALA A 456 -10.98 -12.27 -33.22
N LEU A 457 -10.05 -11.46 -33.74
CA LEU A 457 -8.64 -11.53 -33.37
C LEU A 457 -8.44 -11.16 -31.88
N GLY A 458 -9.12 -10.11 -31.41
CA GLY A 458 -9.07 -9.72 -30.00
C GLY A 458 -9.57 -10.85 -29.09
N ASP A 459 -10.68 -11.47 -29.42
CA ASP A 459 -11.26 -12.59 -28.67
C ASP A 459 -10.31 -13.80 -28.65
N LEU A 460 -9.70 -14.14 -29.79
CA LEU A 460 -8.69 -15.20 -29.86
C LEU A 460 -7.51 -14.92 -28.94
N LEU A 461 -7.00 -13.68 -28.96
CA LEU A 461 -5.89 -13.27 -28.11
C LEU A 461 -6.25 -13.34 -26.62
N TYR A 462 -7.49 -12.98 -26.25
CA TYR A 462 -7.96 -13.14 -24.86
C TYR A 462 -8.04 -14.62 -24.47
N CYS A 463 -8.51 -15.52 -25.35
CA CYS A 463 -8.52 -16.96 -25.07
C CYS A 463 -7.09 -17.52 -24.87
N VAL A 464 -6.13 -17.09 -25.70
CA VAL A 464 -4.73 -17.50 -25.54
C VAL A 464 -4.14 -16.97 -24.24
N ALA A 465 -4.38 -15.71 -23.91
CA ALA A 465 -3.94 -15.12 -22.64
C ALA A 465 -4.58 -15.81 -21.44
N ASP A 466 -5.86 -16.19 -21.54
CA ASP A 466 -6.61 -16.88 -20.51
C ASP A 466 -6.04 -18.26 -20.19
N PHE A 467 -5.63 -19.02 -21.20
CA PHE A 467 -4.96 -20.31 -21.02
C PHE A 467 -3.73 -20.16 -20.07
N PHE A 468 -2.87 -19.17 -20.34
CA PHE A 468 -1.70 -18.92 -19.48
C PHE A 468 -2.08 -18.31 -18.12
N ALA A 469 -3.11 -17.47 -18.05
CA ALA A 469 -3.62 -16.94 -16.81
C ALA A 469 -4.22 -18.03 -15.91
N CYS A 470 -4.86 -19.06 -16.47
CA CYS A 470 -5.32 -20.23 -15.74
C CYS A 470 -4.14 -21.05 -15.16
N ILE A 471 -3.02 -21.15 -15.89
CA ILE A 471 -1.79 -21.79 -15.37
C ILE A 471 -1.27 -21.00 -14.16
N ILE A 472 -1.28 -19.65 -14.22
CA ILE A 472 -0.91 -18.81 -13.07
C ILE A 472 -1.83 -19.11 -11.88
N CYS A 473 -3.14 -19.22 -12.09
CA CYS A 473 -4.09 -19.58 -11.04
C CYS A 473 -3.76 -20.95 -10.40
N GLN A 474 -3.45 -21.97 -11.22
CA GLN A 474 -3.09 -23.29 -10.72
C GLN A 474 -1.78 -23.26 -9.91
N ILE A 475 -0.76 -22.54 -10.38
CA ILE A 475 0.51 -22.39 -9.64
C ILE A 475 0.27 -21.70 -8.30
N THR A 476 -0.53 -20.64 -8.27
CA THR A 476 -0.82 -19.90 -7.03
C THR A 476 -1.67 -20.72 -6.07
N ASP A 477 -2.63 -21.50 -6.57
CA ASP A 477 -3.42 -22.43 -5.73
C ASP A 477 -2.51 -23.51 -5.13
N TYR A 478 -1.65 -24.15 -5.94
CA TYR A 478 -0.73 -25.17 -5.45
C TYR A 478 0.23 -24.61 -4.39
N THR A 479 0.87 -23.48 -4.67
CA THR A 479 1.87 -22.89 -3.75
C THR A 479 1.25 -22.33 -2.49
N ALA A 480 0.04 -21.78 -2.54
CA ALA A 480 -0.68 -21.28 -1.36
C ALA A 480 -1.06 -22.39 -0.37
N ASN A 481 -1.34 -23.58 -0.89
CA ASN A 481 -1.75 -24.75 -0.08
C ASN A 481 -0.56 -25.56 0.47
N LEU A 482 0.69 -25.20 0.15
CA LEU A 482 1.85 -25.83 0.77
C LEU A 482 1.90 -25.55 2.27
N HIS A 483 2.41 -26.50 3.03
CA HIS A 483 2.54 -26.35 4.49
C HIS A 483 3.40 -25.13 4.82
N ASN A 484 2.85 -24.24 5.67
CA ASN A 484 3.51 -22.98 6.05
C ASN A 484 3.90 -22.05 4.87
N ALA A 485 3.18 -22.07 3.75
CA ALA A 485 3.44 -21.19 2.60
C ALA A 485 3.53 -19.70 2.98
N TYR A 486 2.78 -19.30 3.99
CA TYR A 486 2.82 -17.96 4.58
C TYR A 486 2.86 -18.03 6.10
N LEU A 487 3.44 -17.01 6.70
CA LEU A 487 3.55 -16.81 8.12
C LEU A 487 2.64 -15.64 8.54
N LEU A 488 1.87 -15.84 9.58
CA LEU A 488 1.14 -14.76 10.22
C LEU A 488 2.05 -14.07 11.24
N ALA A 489 1.98 -12.75 11.26
CA ALA A 489 2.81 -11.92 12.11
C ALA A 489 1.91 -11.04 13.00
N PRO A 490 2.14 -11.00 14.32
CA PRO A 490 1.36 -10.16 15.21
C PRO A 490 1.51 -8.69 14.84
N GLN A 491 0.59 -7.85 15.32
CA GLN A 491 0.57 -6.43 15.02
C GLN A 491 1.89 -5.73 15.40
N MET A 492 2.56 -5.12 14.40
CA MET A 492 3.72 -4.25 14.61
C MET A 492 3.26 -2.84 14.96
N GLN A 493 3.95 -2.20 15.91
CA GLN A 493 3.68 -0.81 16.28
C GLN A 493 4.28 0.15 15.24
N THR A 494 3.64 1.31 15.01
CA THR A 494 4.08 2.29 14.00
C THR A 494 5.51 2.80 14.25
N TRP A 495 5.89 3.01 15.52
CA TRP A 495 7.24 3.46 15.85
C TRP A 495 8.31 2.39 15.59
N GLN A 496 7.99 1.10 15.75
CA GLN A 496 8.90 -0.02 15.43
C GLN A 496 9.17 -0.05 13.92
N LEU A 497 8.10 0.04 13.11
CA LEU A 497 8.24 0.19 11.66
C LEU A 497 9.10 1.40 11.31
N GLY A 498 8.85 2.56 11.94
CA GLY A 498 9.61 3.79 11.71
C GLY A 498 11.12 3.63 11.95
N ILE A 499 11.50 2.98 13.05
CA ILE A 499 12.91 2.70 13.39
C ILE A 499 13.53 1.75 12.36
N ILE A 500 12.85 0.65 12.03
CA ILE A 500 13.35 -0.34 11.05
C ILE A 500 13.56 0.33 9.69
N ILE A 501 12.58 1.09 9.22
CA ILE A 501 12.66 1.75 7.90
C ILE A 501 13.73 2.84 7.89
N ALA A 502 13.85 3.63 8.95
CA ALA A 502 14.92 4.63 9.05
C ALA A 502 16.31 3.97 8.95
N GLY A 503 16.50 2.84 9.63
CA GLY A 503 17.74 2.06 9.54
C GLY A 503 17.99 1.51 8.13
N LEU A 504 16.97 0.92 7.48
CA LEU A 504 17.09 0.41 6.11
C LEU A 504 17.38 1.52 5.09
N VAL A 505 16.71 2.66 5.22
CA VAL A 505 16.96 3.83 4.37
C VAL A 505 18.39 4.32 4.52
N ALA A 506 18.93 4.37 5.74
CA ALA A 506 20.32 4.72 5.98
C ALA A 506 21.28 3.72 5.31
N VAL A 507 21.01 2.40 5.41
CA VAL A 507 21.81 1.36 4.73
C VAL A 507 21.79 1.50 3.21
N PHE A 508 20.62 1.78 2.63
CA PHE A 508 20.45 1.84 1.17
C PHE A 508 20.99 3.13 0.57
N LEU A 509 20.89 4.25 1.28
CA LEU A 509 21.28 5.56 0.76
C LEU A 509 22.73 5.91 1.03
N ALA A 510 23.24 5.59 2.22
CA ALA A 510 24.54 6.06 2.64
C ALA A 510 25.68 5.48 1.78
N ARG A 511 26.69 6.30 1.52
CA ARG A 511 27.98 5.89 0.96
C ARG A 511 28.96 5.52 2.07
N SER A 512 28.87 6.21 3.19
CA SER A 512 29.68 5.98 4.38
C SER A 512 29.36 4.61 5.00
N TRP A 513 30.37 3.79 5.18
CA TRP A 513 30.22 2.50 5.86
C TRP A 513 29.80 2.65 7.33
N VAL A 514 30.20 3.76 7.98
CA VAL A 514 29.83 4.07 9.37
C VAL A 514 28.31 4.28 9.47
N ILE A 515 27.74 5.07 8.55
CA ILE A 515 26.28 5.30 8.53
C ILE A 515 25.53 4.01 8.17
N LYS A 516 26.07 3.17 7.28
CA LYS A 516 25.48 1.86 6.96
C LYS A 516 25.43 0.94 8.17
N ILE A 517 26.53 0.83 8.93
CA ILE A 517 26.57 0.01 10.14
C ILE A 517 25.62 0.59 11.19
N GLY A 518 25.64 1.91 11.42
CA GLY A 518 24.68 2.56 12.32
C GLY A 518 23.24 2.30 11.92
N GLY A 519 22.91 2.42 10.62
CA GLY A 519 21.60 2.10 10.07
C GLY A 519 21.21 0.64 10.29
N MET A 520 22.14 -0.29 10.09
CA MET A 520 21.91 -1.72 10.34
C MET A 520 21.62 -1.98 11.83
N ILE A 521 22.40 -1.40 12.73
CA ILE A 521 22.17 -1.52 14.18
C ILE A 521 20.77 -0.99 14.53
N ILE A 522 20.38 0.18 14.01
CA ILE A 522 19.05 0.78 14.25
C ILE A 522 17.95 -0.16 13.74
N ALA A 523 18.08 -0.71 12.54
CA ALA A 523 17.09 -1.63 11.98
C ALA A 523 16.96 -2.92 12.81
N VAL A 524 18.12 -3.49 13.25
CA VAL A 524 18.15 -4.69 14.09
C VAL A 524 17.53 -4.40 15.47
N CYS A 525 17.84 -3.27 16.10
CA CYS A 525 17.21 -2.86 17.37
C CYS A 525 15.68 -2.74 17.23
N GLY A 526 15.19 -2.16 16.14
CA GLY A 526 13.76 -2.11 15.82
C GLY A 526 13.13 -3.51 15.68
N LEU A 527 13.83 -4.41 14.99
CA LEU A 527 13.39 -5.80 14.80
C LEU A 527 13.37 -6.58 16.12
N ILE A 528 14.41 -6.47 16.93
CA ILE A 528 14.48 -7.08 18.26
C ILE A 528 13.33 -6.56 19.14
N SER A 529 13.07 -5.25 19.11
CA SER A 529 11.94 -4.65 19.82
C SER A 529 10.59 -5.23 19.36
N TYR A 530 10.42 -5.49 18.06
CA TYR A 530 9.21 -6.11 17.52
C TYR A 530 9.07 -7.57 17.97
N ILE A 531 10.12 -8.38 17.86
CA ILE A 531 10.11 -9.79 18.24
C ILE A 531 9.79 -9.95 19.73
N ASN A 532 10.35 -9.08 20.59
CA ASN A 532 10.16 -9.09 22.03
C ASN A 532 8.88 -8.36 22.48
N SER A 533 8.04 -7.91 21.55
CA SER A 533 6.78 -7.24 21.90
C SER A 533 5.84 -8.19 22.65
N PRO A 534 5.31 -7.81 23.81
CA PRO A 534 4.40 -8.66 24.56
C PRO A 534 3.13 -8.92 23.74
N LYS A 535 2.67 -10.18 23.76
CA LYS A 535 1.38 -10.54 23.15
C LYS A 535 0.26 -10.22 24.13
N PRO A 536 -0.91 -9.74 23.64
CA PRO A 536 -2.07 -9.52 24.51
C PRO A 536 -2.56 -10.87 25.07
N VAL A 537 -2.78 -10.92 26.38
CA VAL A 537 -3.31 -12.12 27.03
C VAL A 537 -4.84 -12.16 27.01
N LEU A 538 -5.47 -11.00 26.88
CA LEU A 538 -6.93 -10.86 26.82
C LEU A 538 -7.27 -9.70 25.86
N VAL A 539 -8.18 -9.94 24.93
CA VAL A 539 -8.71 -8.92 24.02
C VAL A 539 -10.23 -8.98 24.06
N TYR A 540 -10.86 -7.85 24.30
CA TYR A 540 -12.31 -7.80 24.38
C TYR A 540 -12.87 -6.48 23.88
N ASN A 541 -14.11 -6.51 23.40
CA ASN A 541 -14.89 -5.31 23.19
C ASN A 541 -15.56 -4.92 24.51
N GLN A 542 -15.57 -3.63 24.88
CA GLN A 542 -16.12 -3.16 26.16
C GLN A 542 -17.60 -3.58 26.38
N ASN A 543 -18.33 -3.89 25.29
CA ASN A 543 -19.68 -4.44 25.37
C ASN A 543 -19.69 -5.98 25.54
N LEU A 544 -18.56 -6.61 25.77
CA LEU A 544 -18.35 -8.05 26.01
C LEU A 544 -18.99 -8.99 24.97
N LYS A 545 -19.34 -8.49 23.77
CA LYS A 545 -19.86 -9.36 22.69
C LYS A 545 -18.80 -10.26 22.10
N ASN A 546 -17.54 -9.84 22.14
CA ASN A 546 -16.39 -10.61 21.70
C ASN A 546 -15.34 -10.51 22.79
N VAL A 547 -14.96 -11.65 23.34
CA VAL A 547 -13.91 -11.80 24.35
C VAL A 547 -13.01 -12.92 23.89
N VAL A 548 -11.73 -12.63 23.69
CA VAL A 548 -10.70 -13.59 23.27
C VAL A 548 -9.58 -13.56 24.29
N PHE A 549 -9.13 -14.71 24.74
CA PHE A 549 -8.10 -14.87 25.74
C PHE A 549 -7.06 -15.93 25.36
N LEU A 550 -5.89 -15.80 25.94
CA LEU A 550 -4.74 -16.68 25.73
C LEU A 550 -4.70 -17.75 26.82
N GLU A 551 -4.72 -19.04 26.47
CA GLU A 551 -4.52 -20.17 27.38
C GLU A 551 -3.65 -21.22 26.69
N GLY A 552 -2.61 -21.71 27.37
CA GLY A 552 -1.70 -22.72 26.80
C GLY A 552 -1.06 -22.34 25.46
N GLY A 553 -0.84 -21.05 25.22
CA GLY A 553 -0.23 -20.55 23.96
C GLY A 553 -1.19 -20.44 22.77
N LYS A 554 -2.49 -20.77 22.96
CA LYS A 554 -3.54 -20.64 21.94
C LYS A 554 -4.58 -19.62 22.37
N TYR A 555 -5.23 -18.99 21.38
CA TYR A 555 -6.31 -18.04 21.63
C TYR A 555 -7.67 -18.71 21.52
N TYR A 556 -8.53 -18.43 22.51
CA TYR A 556 -9.88 -18.95 22.62
C TYR A 556 -10.90 -17.82 22.68
N SER A 557 -12.06 -18.03 22.08
CA SER A 557 -13.19 -17.10 22.12
C SER A 557 -14.28 -17.63 23.05
N VAL A 558 -14.76 -16.78 23.96
CA VAL A 558 -15.83 -17.13 24.92
C VAL A 558 -17.16 -17.43 24.20
N GLU A 559 -17.47 -16.65 23.15
CA GLU A 559 -18.58 -16.88 22.26
C GLU A 559 -18.09 -16.95 20.82
N PRO A 560 -18.69 -17.77 19.96
CA PRO A 560 -18.34 -17.82 18.54
C PRO A 560 -18.43 -16.42 17.92
N ILE A 561 -17.37 -15.97 17.30
CA ILE A 561 -17.36 -14.68 16.60
C ILE A 561 -18.22 -14.85 15.34
N LYS A 562 -19.46 -14.34 15.37
CA LYS A 562 -20.48 -14.51 14.32
C LYS A 562 -20.10 -13.95 12.95
N SER A 563 -19.08 -13.08 12.88
CA SER A 563 -18.63 -12.45 11.64
C SER A 563 -17.29 -13.02 11.23
N ASP A 564 -17.23 -13.74 10.11
CA ASP A 564 -15.99 -14.27 9.53
C ASP A 564 -14.94 -13.17 9.31
N TYR A 565 -15.40 -11.99 8.92
CA TYR A 565 -14.54 -10.81 8.76
C TYR A 565 -13.87 -10.38 10.08
N LEU A 566 -14.63 -10.34 11.17
CA LEU A 566 -14.13 -10.01 12.50
C LEU A 566 -13.15 -11.07 13.01
N HIS A 567 -13.51 -12.34 12.86
CA HIS A 567 -12.68 -13.48 13.22
C HIS A 567 -11.33 -13.42 12.50
N LYS A 568 -11.35 -13.22 11.18
CA LYS A 568 -10.14 -13.10 10.35
C LYS A 568 -9.25 -11.93 10.80
N ILE A 569 -9.82 -10.74 11.06
CA ILE A 569 -9.04 -9.57 11.50
C ILE A 569 -8.42 -9.80 12.88
N TRP A 570 -9.16 -10.35 13.84
CA TRP A 570 -8.64 -10.59 15.17
C TRP A 570 -7.55 -11.66 15.16
N ALA A 571 -7.76 -12.77 14.45
CA ALA A 571 -6.75 -13.79 14.26
C ALA A 571 -5.46 -13.25 13.63
N GLN A 572 -5.58 -12.46 12.56
CA GLN A 572 -4.42 -11.82 11.91
C GLN A 572 -3.66 -10.87 12.85
N ASN A 573 -4.35 -10.01 13.61
CA ASN A 573 -3.67 -9.09 14.54
C ASN A 573 -3.02 -9.81 15.72
N LEU A 574 -3.56 -10.95 16.13
CA LEU A 574 -2.97 -11.83 17.15
C LEU A 574 -1.84 -12.70 16.59
N GLY A 575 -1.68 -12.77 15.28
CA GLY A 575 -0.66 -13.59 14.60
C GLY A 575 -0.98 -15.08 14.65
N VAL A 576 -2.26 -15.46 14.64
CA VAL A 576 -2.72 -16.84 14.65
C VAL A 576 -3.64 -17.14 13.45
N ARG A 577 -3.69 -18.40 13.03
CA ARG A 577 -4.53 -18.82 11.90
C ARG A 577 -6.00 -18.85 12.28
N GLU A 578 -6.29 -19.26 13.48
CA GLU A 578 -7.64 -19.45 13.98
C GLU A 578 -7.74 -19.13 15.47
N ILE A 579 -8.89 -18.62 15.88
CA ILE A 579 -9.29 -18.45 17.29
C ILE A 579 -10.25 -19.59 17.60
N LEU A 580 -9.89 -20.45 18.53
CA LEU A 580 -10.64 -21.64 18.87
C LEU A 580 -11.88 -21.27 19.71
N PRO A 581 -13.01 -22.00 19.57
CA PRO A 581 -14.11 -21.84 20.50
C PRO A 581 -13.72 -22.39 21.88
N MET A 582 -14.15 -21.70 22.94
CA MET A 582 -13.95 -22.16 24.30
C MET A 582 -14.85 -23.38 24.59
N SER A 583 -14.26 -24.50 25.06
CA SER A 583 -15.00 -25.64 25.60
C SER A 583 -15.09 -25.52 27.12
N ASP A 584 -13.96 -25.52 27.83
CA ASP A 584 -13.84 -25.29 29.28
C ASP A 584 -12.52 -24.55 29.51
N SER A 585 -12.50 -23.52 30.36
CA SER A 585 -11.29 -22.78 30.72
C SER A 585 -11.07 -22.72 32.21
N LYS A 586 -9.83 -22.96 32.62
CA LYS A 586 -9.41 -22.79 34.03
C LYS A 586 -8.97 -21.34 34.31
N VAL A 587 -8.78 -20.54 33.26
CA VAL A 587 -8.15 -19.22 33.32
C VAL A 587 -9.18 -18.10 33.23
N LEU A 588 -10.32 -18.32 32.54
CA LEU A 588 -11.36 -17.32 32.38
C LEU A 588 -12.71 -17.84 32.89
N SER A 589 -13.32 -17.09 33.79
CA SER A 589 -14.71 -17.30 34.25
C SER A 589 -15.57 -16.09 33.90
N CYS A 590 -16.74 -16.32 33.30
CA CYS A 590 -17.65 -15.24 32.88
C CYS A 590 -19.02 -15.37 33.52
N GLN A 591 -19.51 -14.28 34.11
CA GLN A 591 -20.87 -14.19 34.64
C GLN A 591 -21.84 -13.78 33.52
N ARG A 592 -22.99 -14.48 33.44
CA ARG A 592 -24.04 -14.21 32.45
C ARG A 592 -25.33 -13.76 33.15
N ALA A 593 -25.97 -12.76 32.58
CA ALA A 593 -27.35 -12.41 32.93
C ALA A 593 -28.24 -12.56 31.69
N ARG A 594 -29.17 -13.50 31.75
CA ARG A 594 -29.94 -13.96 30.57
C ARG A 594 -28.94 -14.40 29.47
N ASP A 595 -29.04 -13.90 28.25
CA ASP A 595 -28.16 -14.25 27.13
C ASP A 595 -26.95 -13.31 26.94
N ARG A 596 -26.56 -12.54 27.97
CA ARG A 596 -25.45 -11.57 27.86
C ARG A 596 -24.41 -11.80 28.93
N ILE A 597 -23.13 -11.65 28.51
CA ILE A 597 -22.01 -11.61 29.43
C ILE A 597 -22.03 -10.22 30.12
N ILE A 598 -22.06 -10.18 31.43
CA ILE A 598 -22.04 -8.97 32.26
C ILE A 598 -20.68 -8.67 32.88
N GLY A 599 -19.84 -9.68 33.03
CA GLY A 599 -18.48 -9.55 33.51
C GLY A 599 -17.70 -10.83 33.33
N CYS A 600 -16.38 -10.71 33.27
CA CYS A 600 -15.48 -11.86 33.25
C CYS A 600 -14.27 -11.59 34.17
N GLU A 601 -13.74 -12.65 34.76
CA GLU A 601 -12.51 -12.66 35.54
C GLU A 601 -11.48 -13.54 34.84
N TYR A 602 -10.33 -12.97 34.55
CA TYR A 602 -9.20 -13.64 33.91
C TYR A 602 -8.09 -13.81 34.93
N LYS A 603 -7.62 -15.05 35.13
CA LYS A 603 -6.61 -15.40 36.16
C LYS A 603 -5.32 -15.85 35.51
N ILE A 604 -4.20 -15.28 35.96
CA ILE A 604 -2.83 -15.77 35.65
C ILE A 604 -2.09 -15.87 36.97
N ALA A 605 -1.71 -17.10 37.39
CA ALA A 605 -1.15 -17.37 38.71
C ALA A 605 -2.07 -16.78 39.81
N ASP A 606 -1.53 -15.95 40.68
CA ASP A 606 -2.28 -15.31 41.77
C ASP A 606 -2.94 -13.99 41.38
N ASN A 607 -2.76 -13.53 40.12
CA ASN A 607 -3.29 -12.26 39.68
C ASN A 607 -4.63 -12.45 38.98
N VAL A 608 -5.63 -11.64 39.35
CA VAL A 608 -6.96 -11.64 38.80
C VAL A 608 -7.23 -10.32 38.09
N TYR A 609 -7.72 -10.38 36.87
CA TYR A 609 -8.15 -9.22 36.11
C TYR A 609 -9.66 -9.31 35.83
N SER A 610 -10.42 -8.36 36.37
CA SER A 610 -11.89 -8.34 36.24
C SER A 610 -12.33 -7.33 35.19
N ILE A 611 -13.19 -7.75 34.29
CA ILE A 611 -13.82 -6.91 33.27
C ILE A 611 -15.34 -6.83 33.50
N LYS A 612 -15.89 -5.62 33.35
CA LYS A 612 -17.32 -5.37 33.48
C LYS A 612 -17.91 -4.83 32.18
N TYR A 613 -19.14 -5.17 31.91
CA TYR A 613 -19.89 -4.68 30.76
C TYR A 613 -19.95 -3.15 30.73
N SER A 614 -19.74 -2.59 29.52
CA SER A 614 -19.95 -1.18 29.23
C SER A 614 -20.67 -1.04 27.88
N ASN A 615 -21.53 -0.04 27.74
CA ASN A 615 -22.21 0.25 26.46
C ASN A 615 -21.27 0.68 25.34
N LYS A 616 -20.00 0.91 25.64
CA LYS A 616 -19.00 1.30 24.65
C LYS A 616 -18.60 0.08 23.79
N LYS A 617 -18.41 0.30 22.49
CA LYS A 617 -18.03 -0.77 21.54
C LYS A 617 -16.53 -0.78 21.23
N LYS A 618 -15.70 -0.09 22.03
CA LYS A 618 -14.27 0.02 21.79
C LYS A 618 -13.54 -1.26 22.16
N PRO A 619 -12.56 -1.72 21.36
CA PRO A 619 -11.69 -2.83 21.73
C PRO A 619 -10.71 -2.41 22.83
N VAL A 620 -10.39 -3.36 23.70
CA VAL A 620 -9.39 -3.23 24.77
C VAL A 620 -8.50 -4.46 24.69
N ALA A 621 -7.21 -4.28 24.73
CA ALA A 621 -6.25 -5.36 24.89
C ALA A 621 -5.56 -5.25 26.24
N VAL A 622 -5.39 -6.38 26.91
CA VAL A 622 -4.74 -6.50 28.20
C VAL A 622 -3.47 -7.32 28.01
N TYR A 623 -2.38 -6.80 28.54
CA TYR A 623 -1.07 -7.42 28.50
C TYR A 623 -0.68 -7.81 29.93
N PHE A 624 0.01 -8.93 30.08
CA PHE A 624 0.59 -9.33 31.36
C PHE A 624 2.10 -9.14 31.29
N ASN A 625 2.62 -8.22 32.10
CA ASN A 625 4.04 -7.90 32.10
C ASN A 625 4.52 -7.64 33.54
N GLY A 626 5.62 -8.29 33.96
CA GLY A 626 6.22 -8.11 35.29
C GLY A 626 5.26 -8.39 36.45
N GLY A 627 4.37 -9.40 36.30
CA GLY A 627 3.39 -9.77 37.32
C GLY A 627 2.17 -8.84 37.44
N ARG A 628 1.95 -7.92 36.46
CA ARG A 628 0.82 -6.97 36.49
C ARG A 628 0.10 -6.95 35.14
N PHE A 629 -1.22 -6.75 35.20
CA PHE A 629 -2.02 -6.51 34.02
C PHE A 629 -1.96 -5.05 33.59
N VAL A 630 -1.67 -4.82 32.32
CA VAL A 630 -1.62 -3.49 31.70
C VAL A 630 -2.67 -3.41 30.61
N GLU A 631 -3.65 -2.51 30.79
CA GLU A 631 -4.64 -2.22 29.77
C GLU A 631 -4.11 -1.25 28.71
N ARG A 632 -4.42 -1.55 27.47
CA ARG A 632 -4.28 -0.62 26.35
C ARG A 632 -5.68 -0.36 25.76
N LYS A 633 -6.08 0.91 25.73
CA LYS A 633 -7.35 1.41 25.16
C LYS A 633 -7.03 2.38 24.01
N ASP A 634 -7.81 2.31 22.95
CA ASP A 634 -7.76 3.31 21.85
C ASP A 634 -8.59 4.55 22.15
#